data_d58923ab725d0b83e586d98bbf5e8174
#
_entry.id   d58923ab725d0b83e586d98bbf5e8174
#
_cell.length_a   1.000
_cell.length_b   1.000
_cell.length_c   1.000
_cell.angle_alpha   90.00
_cell.angle_beta   90.00
_cell.angle_gamma   90.00
#
_symmetry.space_group_name_H-M   'P 1'
#
loop_
_entity.id
_entity.type
_entity.pdbx_description
1 polymer ?
#
loop_
_entity_poly.entity_id
_entity_poly.type
_entity_poly.pdbx_seq_one_letter_code
_entity_poly.pdbx_strand_id
1 'polypeptide(L)'
;MLDNFDLLGVKISVTNLAKACQAIEDWIKTGRRAYVCIVPVATIVNCQDDRQYREIVNGAGMNTPDGMPLVWLGRMKGYKEIDRTYGPDLMRKFCALSQDRGYRHYFYGGTPETIKLLVSKLREQFPRLNIAGYFAPPFREIREKEETSVLGQINAGRPDILWVGLGSPKQDYWMHDHRNELDVPVMVGIGAAFDFIAGVKKQAPLWMRKSGLEWFFRLCSEPKRLWRRYQIGRAHV
;
A
#
# COMPACT_ATOMS: atom_id res chain seq x y z
N MET A 1 4.87 -14.56 -13.46
CA MET A 1 3.58 -13.94 -13.07
C MET A 1 3.22 -14.53 -11.71
N LEU A 2 2.68 -13.75 -10.77
CA LEU A 2 2.24 -14.29 -9.47
C LEU A 2 0.93 -15.05 -9.65
N ASP A 3 0.81 -16.20 -8.98
CA ASP A 3 -0.47 -16.91 -8.87
C ASP A 3 -1.45 -16.07 -8.06
N ASN A 4 -2.74 -16.22 -8.34
CA ASN A 4 -3.81 -15.55 -7.64
C ASN A 4 -4.92 -16.55 -7.29
N PHE A 5 -5.61 -16.29 -6.19
CA PHE A 5 -6.88 -16.95 -5.92
C PHE A 5 -8.00 -15.92 -5.82
N ASP A 6 -9.18 -16.37 -6.20
CA ASP A 6 -10.39 -15.55 -6.08
C ASP A 6 -10.98 -15.63 -4.68
N LEU A 7 -11.36 -14.47 -4.15
CA LEU A 7 -12.14 -14.33 -2.93
C LEU A 7 -13.26 -13.32 -3.17
N LEU A 8 -14.47 -13.82 -3.35
CA LEU A 8 -15.67 -13.00 -3.61
C LEU A 8 -15.50 -12.04 -4.80
N GLY A 9 -14.89 -12.52 -5.89
CA GLY A 9 -14.64 -11.74 -7.10
C GLY A 9 -13.42 -10.83 -7.04
N VAL A 10 -12.63 -10.86 -5.95
CA VAL A 10 -11.38 -10.12 -5.81
C VAL A 10 -10.20 -11.08 -5.92
N LYS A 11 -9.27 -10.77 -6.82
CA LYS A 11 -8.04 -11.54 -7.02
C LYS A 11 -7.04 -11.21 -5.93
N ILE A 12 -6.63 -12.20 -5.13
CA ILE A 12 -5.59 -12.07 -4.10
C ILE A 12 -4.33 -12.76 -4.57
N SER A 13 -3.20 -12.06 -4.57
CA SER A 13 -1.93 -12.62 -5.03
C SER A 13 -1.33 -13.59 -4.01
N VAL A 14 -0.90 -14.74 -4.49
CA VAL A 14 -0.18 -15.75 -3.71
C VAL A 14 1.25 -15.26 -3.52
N THR A 15 1.43 -14.45 -2.51
CA THR A 15 2.71 -13.76 -2.27
C THR A 15 3.09 -13.74 -0.79
N ASN A 16 4.33 -13.34 -0.56
CA ASN A 16 4.91 -13.01 0.74
C ASN A 16 5.86 -11.82 0.55
N LEU A 17 6.45 -11.30 1.62
CA LEU A 17 7.32 -10.12 1.54
C LEU A 17 8.50 -10.28 0.56
N ALA A 18 9.07 -11.48 0.45
CA ALA A 18 10.21 -11.72 -0.46
C ALA A 18 9.74 -11.71 -1.92
N LYS A 19 8.68 -12.46 -2.23
CA LYS A 19 8.09 -12.52 -3.57
C LYS A 19 7.54 -11.16 -4.02
N ALA A 20 6.94 -10.40 -3.10
CA ALA A 20 6.45 -9.05 -3.40
C ALA A 20 7.61 -8.11 -3.76
N CYS A 21 8.70 -8.11 -2.99
CA CYS A 21 9.89 -7.31 -3.32
C CYS A 21 10.49 -7.73 -4.67
N GLN A 22 10.59 -9.03 -4.94
CA GLN A 22 11.10 -9.55 -6.21
C GLN A 22 10.24 -9.09 -7.39
N ALA A 23 8.91 -9.19 -7.29
CA ALA A 23 8.01 -8.75 -8.35
C ALA A 23 8.14 -7.25 -8.63
N ILE A 24 8.23 -6.42 -7.58
CA ILE A 24 8.46 -4.98 -7.70
C ILE A 24 9.80 -4.71 -8.40
N GLU A 25 10.87 -5.41 -8.00
CA GLU A 25 12.19 -5.27 -8.60
C GLU A 25 12.18 -5.66 -10.09
N ASP A 26 11.51 -6.76 -10.44
CA ASP A 26 11.39 -7.21 -11.83
C ASP A 26 10.63 -6.18 -12.70
N TRP A 27 9.58 -5.57 -12.16
CA TRP A 27 8.84 -4.52 -12.89
C TRP A 27 9.67 -3.25 -13.08
N ILE A 28 10.46 -2.84 -12.09
CA ILE A 28 11.39 -1.71 -12.22
C ILE A 28 12.41 -2.00 -13.32
N LYS A 29 13.04 -3.18 -13.31
CA LYS A 29 14.06 -3.59 -14.28
C LYS A 29 13.52 -3.69 -15.71
N THR A 30 12.28 -4.10 -15.88
CA THR A 30 11.63 -4.27 -17.19
C THR A 30 10.90 -3.01 -17.67
N GLY A 31 10.79 -1.97 -16.84
CA GLY A 31 10.00 -0.78 -17.14
C GLY A 31 8.49 -1.05 -17.19
N ARG A 32 8.04 -2.17 -16.64
CA ARG A 32 6.61 -2.51 -16.59
C ARG A 32 5.87 -1.60 -15.64
N ARG A 33 4.91 -0.84 -16.14
CA ARG A 33 4.03 0.00 -15.30
C ARG A 33 3.00 -0.87 -14.58
N ALA A 34 3.05 -0.85 -13.24
CA ALA A 34 2.14 -1.60 -12.40
C ALA A 34 1.85 -0.85 -11.10
N TYR A 35 0.69 -1.11 -10.50
CA TYR A 35 0.42 -0.68 -9.15
C TYR A 35 0.10 -1.88 -8.24
N VAL A 36 0.37 -1.69 -6.96
CA VAL A 36 0.20 -2.71 -5.92
C VAL A 36 -0.83 -2.20 -4.92
N CYS A 37 -1.88 -2.99 -4.69
CA CYS A 37 -2.84 -2.75 -3.64
C CYS A 37 -2.52 -3.62 -2.42
N ILE A 38 -2.43 -3.02 -1.25
CA ILE A 38 -2.36 -3.72 0.03
C ILE A 38 -3.79 -4.00 0.48
N VAL A 39 -4.22 -5.26 0.42
CA VAL A 39 -5.63 -5.65 0.52
C VAL A 39 -5.96 -6.24 1.91
N PRO A 40 -6.54 -5.47 2.83
CA PRO A 40 -7.18 -5.99 4.04
C PRO A 40 -8.59 -6.55 3.71
N VAL A 41 -9.19 -7.28 4.65
CA VAL A 41 -10.56 -7.80 4.52
C VAL A 41 -11.57 -6.69 4.18
N ALA A 42 -11.40 -5.49 4.73
CA ALA A 42 -12.26 -4.35 4.44
C ALA A 42 -12.28 -3.96 2.95
N THR A 43 -11.19 -4.12 2.23
CA THR A 43 -11.15 -3.90 0.78
C THR A 43 -12.02 -4.93 0.05
N ILE A 44 -11.99 -6.19 0.47
CA ILE A 44 -12.85 -7.24 -0.11
C ILE A 44 -14.34 -6.87 0.07
N VAL A 45 -14.71 -6.41 1.27
CA VAL A 45 -16.08 -5.99 1.57
C VAL A 45 -16.49 -4.80 0.69
N ASN A 46 -15.67 -3.75 0.64
CA ASN A 46 -15.96 -2.58 -0.20
C ASN A 46 -16.12 -2.94 -1.69
N CYS A 47 -15.36 -3.92 -2.18
CA CYS A 47 -15.48 -4.40 -3.55
C CYS A 47 -16.80 -5.15 -3.84
N GLN A 48 -17.57 -5.57 -2.80
CA GLN A 48 -18.90 -6.15 -3.01
C GLN A 48 -19.93 -5.06 -3.33
N ASP A 49 -19.77 -3.90 -2.70
CA ASP A 49 -20.71 -2.79 -2.83
C ASP A 49 -20.35 -1.87 -4.01
N ASP A 50 -19.08 -1.89 -4.45
CA ASP A 50 -18.55 -1.02 -5.50
C ASP A 50 -17.86 -1.85 -6.60
N ARG A 51 -18.58 -2.02 -7.72
CA ARG A 51 -18.09 -2.75 -8.89
C ARG A 51 -16.87 -2.07 -9.53
N GLN A 52 -16.86 -0.74 -9.62
CA GLN A 52 -15.75 0.01 -10.20
C GLN A 52 -14.49 -0.18 -9.34
N TYR A 53 -14.63 -0.08 -8.03
CA TYR A 53 -13.52 -0.34 -7.10
C TYR A 53 -12.97 -1.75 -7.24
N ARG A 54 -13.85 -2.76 -7.37
CA ARG A 54 -13.43 -4.13 -7.62
C ARG A 54 -12.66 -4.29 -8.92
N GLU A 55 -13.07 -3.63 -9.99
CA GLU A 55 -12.36 -3.63 -11.28
C GLU A 55 -10.97 -2.98 -11.15
N ILE A 56 -10.86 -1.87 -10.41
CA ILE A 56 -9.59 -1.20 -10.10
C ILE A 56 -8.67 -2.13 -9.31
N VAL A 57 -9.14 -2.72 -8.23
CA VAL A 57 -8.34 -3.65 -7.43
C VAL A 57 -7.90 -4.85 -8.28
N ASN A 58 -8.79 -5.43 -9.08
CA ASN A 58 -8.47 -6.55 -9.96
C ASN A 58 -7.53 -6.19 -11.13
N GLY A 59 -7.44 -4.91 -11.49
CA GLY A 59 -6.51 -4.37 -12.47
C GLY A 59 -5.10 -4.13 -11.94
N ALA A 60 -4.88 -4.26 -10.62
CA ALA A 60 -3.57 -4.14 -10.02
C ALA A 60 -2.62 -5.25 -10.50
N GLY A 61 -1.34 -4.93 -10.60
CA GLY A 61 -0.31 -5.93 -10.89
C GLY A 61 -0.13 -6.93 -9.75
N MET A 62 -0.44 -6.52 -8.50
CA MET A 62 -0.38 -7.38 -7.32
C MET A 62 -1.34 -6.87 -6.25
N ASN A 63 -2.12 -7.80 -5.68
CA ASN A 63 -3.00 -7.58 -4.53
C ASN A 63 -2.47 -8.35 -3.33
N THR A 64 -1.71 -7.68 -2.46
CA THR A 64 -1.06 -8.37 -1.35
C THR A 64 -2.03 -8.65 -0.20
N PRO A 65 -1.97 -9.85 0.42
CA PRO A 65 -2.80 -10.16 1.59
C PRO A 65 -2.30 -9.38 2.83
N ASP A 66 -3.06 -8.38 3.27
CA ASP A 66 -2.75 -7.58 4.48
C ASP A 66 -3.56 -8.07 5.69
N GLY A 67 -3.62 -9.30 5.93
CA GLY A 67 -4.30 -9.78 7.13
C GLY A 67 -4.24 -11.29 7.22
N MET A 68 -4.12 -11.80 8.43
CA MET A 68 -4.06 -13.25 8.67
C MET A 68 -5.27 -14.00 8.11
N PRO A 69 -6.52 -13.47 8.13
CA PRO A 69 -7.65 -14.17 7.50
C PRO A 69 -7.43 -14.50 6.03
N LEU A 70 -6.86 -13.58 5.24
CA LEU A 70 -6.57 -13.83 3.82
C LEU A 70 -5.47 -14.88 3.63
N VAL A 71 -4.46 -14.86 4.51
CA VAL A 71 -3.40 -15.87 4.52
C VAL A 71 -3.96 -17.25 4.85
N TRP A 72 -4.81 -17.35 5.87
CA TRP A 72 -5.42 -18.63 6.26
C TRP A 72 -6.29 -19.19 5.13
N LEU A 73 -7.13 -18.36 4.50
CA LEU A 73 -7.94 -18.77 3.35
C LEU A 73 -7.08 -19.23 2.18
N GLY A 74 -5.99 -18.52 1.88
CA GLY A 74 -5.06 -18.95 0.84
C GLY A 74 -4.41 -20.30 1.16
N ARG A 75 -3.98 -20.50 2.41
CA ARG A 75 -3.42 -21.78 2.86
C ARG A 75 -4.44 -22.93 2.82
N MET A 76 -5.69 -22.68 3.19
CA MET A 76 -6.78 -23.66 3.05
C MET A 76 -7.05 -24.05 1.58
N LYS A 77 -6.81 -23.13 0.63
CA LYS A 77 -6.87 -23.41 -0.81
C LYS A 77 -5.61 -24.10 -1.35
N GLY A 78 -4.65 -24.47 -0.48
CA GLY A 78 -3.44 -25.20 -0.86
C GLY A 78 -2.20 -24.35 -1.13
N TYR A 79 -2.27 -23.02 -1.05
CA TYR A 79 -1.15 -22.13 -1.29
C TYR A 79 -0.27 -21.99 -0.05
N LYS A 80 0.73 -22.90 0.11
CA LYS A 80 1.61 -22.96 1.29
C LYS A 80 2.53 -21.75 1.43
N GLU A 81 2.87 -21.09 0.33
CA GLU A 81 3.86 -20.01 0.27
C GLU A 81 3.27 -18.62 0.56
N ILE A 82 1.94 -18.53 0.66
CA ILE A 82 1.28 -17.26 0.98
C ILE A 82 1.59 -16.86 2.41
N ASP A 83 2.00 -15.63 2.59
CA ASP A 83 2.17 -15.04 3.90
C ASP A 83 1.74 -13.57 3.90
N ARG A 84 1.54 -13.02 5.10
CA ARG A 84 1.10 -11.65 5.26
C ARG A 84 2.12 -10.68 4.63
N THR A 85 1.64 -9.85 3.71
CA THR A 85 2.43 -8.79 3.09
C THR A 85 1.86 -7.44 3.53
N TYR A 86 2.31 -7.01 4.69
CA TYR A 86 1.88 -5.79 5.37
C TYR A 86 2.61 -4.56 4.82
N GLY A 87 1.89 -3.46 4.59
CA GLY A 87 2.44 -2.27 3.95
C GLY A 87 3.73 -1.72 4.58
N PRO A 88 3.79 -1.44 5.90
CA PRO A 88 5.01 -0.99 6.57
C PRO A 88 6.19 -1.94 6.45
N ASP A 89 5.93 -3.26 6.53
CA ASP A 89 6.99 -4.27 6.45
C ASP A 89 7.51 -4.40 5.01
N LEU A 90 6.62 -4.32 4.01
CA LEU A 90 7.00 -4.28 2.59
C LEU A 90 7.87 -3.05 2.29
N MET A 91 7.45 -1.88 2.75
CA MET A 91 8.19 -0.65 2.53
C MET A 91 9.58 -0.70 3.15
N ARG A 92 9.70 -1.09 4.45
CA ARG A 92 11.01 -1.22 5.11
C ARG A 92 11.92 -2.22 4.40
N LYS A 93 11.37 -3.39 4.03
CA LYS A 93 12.14 -4.42 3.33
C LYS A 93 12.63 -3.95 1.97
N PHE A 94 11.78 -3.26 1.20
CA PHE A 94 12.16 -2.74 -0.10
C PHE A 94 13.13 -1.56 0.01
N CYS A 95 12.97 -0.65 0.99
CA CYS A 95 13.95 0.41 1.27
C CYS A 95 15.33 -0.16 1.63
N ALA A 96 15.38 -1.23 2.46
CA ALA A 96 16.64 -1.88 2.80
C ALA A 96 17.34 -2.46 1.55
N LEU A 97 16.60 -3.17 0.69
CA LEU A 97 17.11 -3.72 -0.56
C LEU A 97 17.59 -2.60 -1.51
N SER A 98 16.88 -1.49 -1.57
CA SER A 98 17.17 -0.38 -2.48
C SER A 98 18.48 0.33 -2.19
N GLN A 99 19.02 0.25 -0.97
CA GLN A 99 20.31 0.85 -0.62
C GLN A 99 21.48 0.32 -1.48
N ASP A 100 21.42 -0.95 -1.88
CA ASP A 100 22.44 -1.61 -2.70
C ASP A 100 22.08 -1.57 -4.20
N ARG A 101 20.85 -1.24 -4.55
CA ARG A 101 20.34 -1.21 -5.93
C ARG A 101 20.25 0.21 -6.51
N GLY A 102 20.28 1.24 -5.64
CA GLY A 102 20.18 2.63 -6.05
C GLY A 102 18.81 3.09 -6.51
N TYR A 103 17.74 2.28 -6.28
CA TYR A 103 16.37 2.65 -6.68
C TYR A 103 15.93 3.97 -6.05
N ARG A 104 15.26 4.79 -6.84
CA ARG A 104 14.78 6.13 -6.48
C ARG A 104 13.37 6.05 -5.95
N HIS A 105 13.16 6.51 -4.72
CA HIS A 105 11.89 6.49 -4.04
C HIS A 105 11.21 7.85 -4.05
N TYR A 106 9.92 7.90 -4.31
CA TYR A 106 9.09 9.07 -4.11
C TYR A 106 7.95 8.73 -3.15
N PHE A 107 7.58 9.68 -2.27
CA PHE A 107 6.52 9.49 -1.28
C PHE A 107 5.41 10.50 -1.52
N TYR A 108 4.18 10.01 -1.69
CA TYR A 108 3.01 10.83 -1.95
C TYR A 108 1.90 10.51 -0.96
N GLY A 109 1.52 11.47 -0.10
CA GLY A 109 0.45 11.27 0.89
C GLY A 109 0.84 11.71 2.30
N GLY A 110 -0.03 11.40 3.26
CA GLY A 110 0.11 11.83 4.66
C GLY A 110 -0.10 13.32 4.86
N THR A 111 0.21 13.80 6.07
CA THR A 111 0.28 15.25 6.36
C THR A 111 1.68 15.77 6.08
N PRO A 112 1.86 17.11 5.92
CA PRO A 112 3.19 17.70 5.78
C PRO A 112 4.15 17.33 6.91
N GLU A 113 3.66 17.19 8.13
CA GLU A 113 4.44 16.78 9.30
C GLU A 113 4.79 15.29 9.23
N THR A 114 3.79 14.44 8.93
CA THR A 114 4.00 12.99 8.83
C THR A 114 5.03 12.65 7.77
N ILE A 115 4.95 13.27 6.58
CA ILE A 115 5.85 12.91 5.48
C ILE A 115 7.29 13.38 5.74
N LYS A 116 7.48 14.51 6.41
CA LYS A 116 8.81 14.99 6.85
C LYS A 116 9.43 14.04 7.87
N LEU A 117 8.65 13.61 8.88
CA LEU A 117 9.08 12.62 9.87
C LEU A 117 9.41 11.27 9.22
N LEU A 118 8.57 10.81 8.30
CA LEU A 118 8.79 9.60 7.53
C LEU A 118 10.16 9.64 6.82
N VAL A 119 10.42 10.70 6.05
CA VAL A 119 11.67 10.86 5.30
C VAL A 119 12.88 10.93 6.24
N SER A 120 12.76 11.64 7.37
CA SER A 120 13.81 11.69 8.38
C SER A 120 14.12 10.30 8.95
N LYS A 121 13.07 9.54 9.32
CA LYS A 121 13.22 8.18 9.86
C LYS A 121 13.78 7.19 8.83
N LEU A 122 13.37 7.32 7.57
CA LEU A 122 13.91 6.47 6.52
C LEU A 122 15.38 6.76 6.24
N ARG A 123 15.81 8.02 6.25
CA ARG A 123 17.23 8.41 6.12
C ARG A 123 18.09 7.93 7.30
N GLU A 124 17.53 7.99 8.51
CA GLU A 124 18.19 7.47 9.72
C GLU A 124 18.37 5.94 9.62
N GLN A 125 17.32 5.22 9.22
CA GLN A 125 17.33 3.75 9.16
C GLN A 125 18.07 3.22 7.92
N PHE A 126 18.01 3.94 6.80
CA PHE A 126 18.56 3.55 5.51
C PHE A 126 19.39 4.71 4.91
N PRO A 127 20.64 4.93 5.40
CA PRO A 127 21.42 6.13 5.02
C PRO A 127 21.75 6.24 3.53
N ARG A 128 21.76 5.13 2.79
CA ARG A 128 22.04 5.09 1.34
C ARG A 128 20.77 5.07 0.49
N LEU A 129 19.59 5.26 1.09
CA LEU A 129 18.33 5.28 0.36
C LEU A 129 18.24 6.51 -0.53
N ASN A 130 18.01 6.31 -1.82
CA ASN A 130 17.83 7.40 -2.78
C ASN A 130 16.38 7.90 -2.74
N ILE A 131 16.16 9.07 -2.16
CA ILE A 131 14.85 9.72 -2.06
C ILE A 131 14.78 10.82 -3.12
N ALA A 132 14.04 10.57 -4.20
CA ALA A 132 13.83 11.48 -5.32
C ALA A 132 12.93 12.67 -4.95
N GLY A 133 12.03 12.48 -3.99
CA GLY A 133 11.14 13.54 -3.52
C GLY A 133 10.00 13.03 -2.65
N TYR A 134 9.21 13.98 -2.18
CA TYR A 134 7.99 13.69 -1.43
C TYR A 134 7.00 14.85 -1.53
N PHE A 135 5.71 14.55 -1.43
CA PHE A 135 4.65 15.54 -1.45
C PHE A 135 3.47 15.10 -0.56
N ALA A 136 2.98 16.00 0.27
CA ALA A 136 1.78 15.82 1.08
C ALA A 136 0.63 16.61 0.45
N PRO A 137 -0.37 15.96 -0.15
CA PRO A 137 -1.51 16.66 -0.71
C PRO A 137 -2.36 17.27 0.40
N PRO A 138 -3.03 18.40 0.14
CA PRO A 138 -3.95 18.99 1.09
C PRO A 138 -5.15 18.05 1.32
N PHE A 139 -5.80 18.17 2.49
CA PHE A 139 -7.01 17.36 2.82
C PHE A 139 -8.26 17.73 2.00
N ARG A 140 -8.24 18.87 1.30
CA ARG A 140 -9.27 19.25 0.34
C ARG A 140 -9.08 18.55 -1.00
N GLU A 141 -10.07 18.61 -1.85
CA GLU A 141 -9.88 18.24 -3.25
C GLU A 141 -8.77 19.09 -3.90
N ILE A 142 -7.90 18.44 -4.60
CA ILE A 142 -6.81 19.07 -5.35
C ILE A 142 -7.44 19.64 -6.63
N ARG A 143 -7.13 20.89 -6.96
CA ARG A 143 -7.55 21.47 -8.23
C ARG A 143 -6.74 20.86 -9.36
N GLU A 144 -7.33 20.73 -10.54
CA GLU A 144 -6.71 20.13 -11.73
C GLU A 144 -5.29 20.68 -12.03
N LYS A 145 -5.12 22.02 -11.94
CA LYS A 145 -3.79 22.65 -12.12
C LYS A 145 -2.76 22.25 -11.06
N GLU A 146 -3.22 22.09 -9.83
CA GLU A 146 -2.35 21.64 -8.72
C GLU A 146 -1.96 20.18 -8.92
N GLU A 147 -2.91 19.34 -9.34
CA GLU A 147 -2.68 17.93 -9.64
C GLU A 147 -1.69 17.76 -10.78
N THR A 148 -1.88 18.45 -11.89
CA THR A 148 -0.94 18.47 -13.02
C THR A 148 0.47 18.88 -12.58
N SER A 149 0.58 19.90 -11.70
CA SER A 149 1.87 20.33 -11.15
C SER A 149 2.53 19.24 -10.32
N VAL A 150 1.75 18.53 -9.49
CA VAL A 150 2.27 17.44 -8.64
C VAL A 150 2.72 16.25 -9.49
N LEU A 151 1.94 15.85 -10.50
CA LEU A 151 2.34 14.79 -11.44
C LEU A 151 3.63 15.16 -12.17
N GLY A 152 3.77 16.43 -12.60
CA GLY A 152 4.99 16.95 -13.19
C GLY A 152 6.19 16.88 -12.25
N GLN A 153 6.03 17.19 -10.96
CA GLN A 153 7.09 17.07 -9.95
C GLN A 153 7.50 15.61 -9.72
N ILE A 154 6.54 14.69 -9.67
CA ILE A 154 6.83 13.26 -9.54
C ILE A 154 7.65 12.79 -10.77
N ASN A 155 7.20 13.11 -11.97
CA ASN A 155 7.87 12.72 -13.21
C ASN A 155 9.28 13.34 -13.32
N ALA A 156 9.46 14.61 -12.92
CA ALA A 156 10.78 15.26 -12.88
C ALA A 156 11.75 14.57 -11.91
N GLY A 157 11.21 14.00 -10.82
CA GLY A 157 11.97 13.18 -9.89
C GLY A 157 12.46 11.86 -10.49
N ARG A 158 11.87 11.38 -11.56
CA ARG A 158 12.14 10.08 -12.21
C ARG A 158 12.25 8.93 -11.19
N PRO A 159 11.27 8.71 -10.31
CA PRO A 159 11.34 7.65 -9.32
C PRO A 159 11.14 6.28 -9.96
N ASP A 160 11.82 5.27 -9.42
CA ASP A 160 11.61 3.86 -9.77
C ASP A 160 10.39 3.30 -9.05
N ILE A 161 10.08 3.86 -7.88
CA ILE A 161 8.93 3.46 -7.05
C ILE A 161 8.27 4.67 -6.39
N LEU A 162 6.95 4.72 -6.49
CA LEU A 162 6.09 5.72 -5.84
C LEU A 162 5.26 5.06 -4.73
N TRP A 163 5.49 5.49 -3.50
CA TRP A 163 4.72 5.06 -2.34
C TRP A 163 3.54 6.01 -2.12
N VAL A 164 2.32 5.47 -2.14
CA VAL A 164 1.08 6.26 -2.05
C VAL A 164 0.40 6.02 -0.70
N GLY A 165 0.33 7.06 0.11
CA GLY A 165 -0.21 7.04 1.47
C GLY A 165 -1.48 7.88 1.63
N LEU A 166 -2.49 7.70 0.76
CA LEU A 166 -3.77 8.41 0.84
C LEU A 166 -4.86 7.64 1.60
N GLY A 167 -4.61 6.36 1.87
CA GLY A 167 -5.58 5.41 2.43
C GLY A 167 -6.54 4.84 1.37
N SER A 168 -6.91 3.56 1.56
CA SER A 168 -7.90 2.90 0.68
C SER A 168 -9.32 3.35 1.04
N PRO A 169 -10.20 3.53 0.03
CA PRO A 169 -9.99 3.24 -1.39
C PRO A 169 -9.31 4.37 -2.18
N LYS A 170 -9.18 5.59 -1.64
CA LYS A 170 -8.71 6.78 -2.36
C LYS A 170 -7.36 6.56 -3.08
N GLN A 171 -6.39 5.91 -2.43
CA GLN A 171 -5.09 5.63 -3.03
C GLN A 171 -5.19 4.69 -4.23
N ASP A 172 -6.10 3.72 -4.18
CA ASP A 172 -6.23 2.70 -5.20
C ASP A 172 -6.84 3.30 -6.48
N TYR A 173 -7.88 4.17 -6.33
CA TYR A 173 -8.40 4.99 -7.42
C TYR A 173 -7.31 5.89 -8.01
N TRP A 174 -6.62 6.65 -7.17
CA TRP A 174 -5.60 7.59 -7.61
C TRP A 174 -4.47 6.90 -8.41
N MET A 175 -3.97 5.76 -7.95
CA MET A 175 -2.96 4.99 -8.67
C MET A 175 -3.48 4.45 -10.00
N HIS A 176 -4.75 4.01 -10.04
CA HIS A 176 -5.38 3.53 -11.26
C HIS A 176 -5.50 4.65 -12.30
N ASP A 177 -5.99 5.81 -11.88
CA ASP A 177 -6.28 6.94 -12.76
C ASP A 177 -4.99 7.54 -13.36
N HIS A 178 -3.96 7.69 -12.55
CA HIS A 178 -2.70 8.31 -12.98
C HIS A 178 -1.62 7.35 -13.48
N ARG A 179 -1.89 6.05 -13.58
CA ARG A 179 -0.87 5.07 -14.01
C ARG A 179 -0.30 5.31 -15.39
N ASN A 180 -1.05 5.97 -16.26
CA ASN A 180 -0.63 6.27 -17.63
C ASN A 180 0.01 7.67 -17.76
N GLU A 181 -0.23 8.56 -16.80
CA GLU A 181 0.31 9.94 -16.77
C GLU A 181 1.64 10.00 -16.02
N LEU A 182 1.89 9.05 -15.13
CA LEU A 182 3.12 8.95 -14.36
C LEU A 182 4.12 8.03 -15.06
N ASP A 183 5.34 8.56 -15.24
CA ASP A 183 6.47 7.79 -15.78
C ASP A 183 7.21 7.06 -14.64
N VAL A 184 6.43 6.28 -13.88
CA VAL A 184 6.89 5.52 -12.72
C VAL A 184 6.58 4.05 -12.95
N PRO A 185 7.59 3.15 -12.94
CA PRO A 185 7.36 1.73 -13.13
C PRO A 185 6.41 1.14 -12.09
N VAL A 186 6.58 1.47 -10.82
CA VAL A 186 5.80 0.83 -9.75
C VAL A 186 5.21 1.86 -8.79
N MET A 187 3.91 1.78 -8.59
CA MET A 187 3.20 2.49 -7.53
C MET A 187 2.72 1.52 -6.46
N VAL A 188 2.84 1.86 -5.19
CA VAL A 188 2.42 0.99 -4.08
C VAL A 188 1.54 1.75 -3.10
N GLY A 189 0.27 1.36 -3.00
CA GLY A 189 -0.70 1.93 -2.07
C GLY A 189 -0.55 1.34 -0.68
N ILE A 190 0.04 2.09 0.24
CA ILE A 190 0.40 1.59 1.59
C ILE A 190 -0.39 2.22 2.74
N GLY A 191 -1.28 3.17 2.44
CA GLY A 191 -2.18 3.77 3.43
C GLY A 191 -1.46 4.30 4.66
N ALA A 192 -1.88 3.82 5.83
CA ALA A 192 -1.38 4.26 7.14
C ALA A 192 0.09 3.85 7.43
N ALA A 193 0.80 3.21 6.51
CA ALA A 193 2.20 2.83 6.72
C ALA A 193 3.10 4.05 7.00
N PHE A 194 2.78 5.20 6.41
CA PHE A 194 3.50 6.45 6.67
C PHE A 194 3.42 6.83 8.15
N ASP A 195 2.23 6.80 8.75
CA ASP A 195 2.04 7.13 10.16
C ASP A 195 2.82 6.18 11.08
N PHE A 196 2.86 4.89 10.73
CA PHE A 196 3.57 3.88 11.53
C PHE A 196 5.08 4.02 11.44
N ILE A 197 5.63 4.29 10.25
CA ILE A 197 7.07 4.42 10.06
C ILE A 197 7.56 5.77 10.61
N ALA A 198 6.77 6.82 10.44
CA ALA A 198 7.03 8.13 11.03
C ALA A 198 6.95 8.12 12.57
N GLY A 199 6.34 7.08 13.17
CA GLY A 199 6.15 6.99 14.62
C GLY A 199 4.98 7.82 15.16
N VAL A 200 4.14 8.37 14.28
CA VAL A 200 2.93 9.14 14.65
C VAL A 200 1.87 8.22 15.24
N LYS A 201 1.77 6.98 14.74
CA LYS A 201 0.88 5.95 15.28
C LYS A 201 1.67 4.75 15.78
N LYS A 202 1.20 4.17 16.89
CA LYS A 202 1.76 2.93 17.43
C LYS A 202 1.29 1.72 16.63
N GLN A 203 2.22 0.82 16.32
CA GLN A 203 1.90 -0.49 15.75
C GLN A 203 1.49 -1.46 16.86
N ALA A 204 0.59 -2.40 16.52
CA ALA A 204 0.31 -3.53 17.40
C ALA A 204 1.59 -4.34 17.68
N PRO A 205 1.75 -4.89 18.89
CA PRO A 205 2.84 -5.81 19.21
C PRO A 205 2.94 -6.94 18.18
N LEU A 206 4.16 -7.43 17.95
CA LEU A 206 4.43 -8.42 16.91
C LEU A 206 3.58 -9.70 17.07
N TRP A 207 3.37 -10.16 18.31
CA TRP A 207 2.53 -11.32 18.59
C TRP A 207 1.09 -11.11 18.18
N MET A 208 0.50 -9.92 18.43
CA MET A 208 -0.87 -9.61 17.98
C MET A 208 -0.97 -9.54 16.45
N ARG A 209 0.06 -9.00 15.78
CA ARG A 209 0.10 -8.96 14.32
C ARG A 209 0.16 -10.36 13.72
N LYS A 210 0.94 -11.28 14.32
CA LYS A 210 1.08 -12.68 13.88
C LYS A 210 -0.15 -13.55 14.19
N SER A 211 -0.87 -13.26 15.28
CA SER A 211 -2.08 -13.99 15.67
C SER A 211 -3.38 -13.46 15.04
N GLY A 212 -3.28 -12.44 14.16
CA GLY A 212 -4.45 -11.85 13.52
C GLY A 212 -5.27 -10.90 14.44
N LEU A 213 -4.75 -10.53 15.59
CA LEU A 213 -5.42 -9.64 16.57
C LEU A 213 -5.10 -8.15 16.39
N GLU A 214 -4.40 -7.76 15.31
CA GLU A 214 -4.08 -6.36 15.05
C GLU A 214 -5.33 -5.48 14.93
N TRP A 215 -6.40 -6.00 14.34
CA TRP A 215 -7.66 -5.26 14.20
C TRP A 215 -8.23 -4.86 15.56
N PHE A 216 -8.11 -5.73 16.56
CA PHE A 216 -8.57 -5.47 17.93
C PHE A 216 -7.73 -4.38 18.59
N PHE A 217 -6.40 -4.46 18.48
CA PHE A 217 -5.51 -3.41 18.96
C PHE A 217 -5.83 -2.05 18.32
N ARG A 218 -6.06 -2.01 17.01
CA ARG A 218 -6.43 -0.79 16.29
C ARG A 218 -7.79 -0.26 16.72
N LEU A 219 -8.76 -1.15 16.95
CA LEU A 219 -10.09 -0.77 17.46
C LEU A 219 -9.98 -0.12 18.83
N CYS A 220 -9.18 -0.69 19.73
CA CYS A 220 -8.93 -0.12 21.06
C CYS A 220 -8.20 1.23 20.99
N SER A 221 -7.30 1.39 20.02
CA SER A 221 -6.50 2.63 19.86
C SER A 221 -7.29 3.77 19.18
N GLU A 222 -8.19 3.45 18.24
CA GLU A 222 -8.96 4.42 17.46
C GLU A 222 -10.46 4.02 17.37
N PRO A 223 -11.19 3.88 18.50
CA PRO A 223 -12.53 3.27 18.51
C PRO A 223 -13.53 4.06 17.66
N LYS A 224 -13.56 5.39 17.79
CA LYS A 224 -14.50 6.26 17.06
C LYS A 224 -14.37 6.16 15.55
N ARG A 225 -13.14 6.01 15.03
CA ARG A 225 -12.85 5.93 13.60
C ARG A 225 -13.08 4.53 13.04
N LEU A 226 -12.73 3.48 13.80
CA LEU A 226 -12.69 2.11 13.30
C LEU A 226 -13.94 1.31 13.62
N TRP A 227 -14.75 1.71 14.61
CA TRP A 227 -15.98 1.03 14.97
C TRP A 227 -16.91 0.81 13.75
N ARG A 228 -17.17 1.86 12.99
CA ARG A 228 -18.03 1.77 11.79
C ARG A 228 -17.42 0.88 10.71
N ARG A 229 -16.10 0.89 10.57
CA ARG A 229 -15.37 0.09 9.57
C ARG A 229 -15.36 -1.41 9.89
N TYR A 230 -15.45 -1.76 11.16
CA TYR A 230 -15.44 -3.16 11.61
C TYR A 230 -16.85 -3.72 11.90
N GLN A 231 -17.88 -2.91 11.81
CA GLN A 231 -19.26 -3.40 11.82
C GLN A 231 -19.56 -4.07 10.46
N ILE A 232 -19.12 -5.31 10.35
CA ILE A 232 -19.49 -6.20 9.24
C ILE A 232 -20.96 -6.55 9.45
N GLY A 233 -21.86 -6.03 8.61
CA GLY A 233 -23.26 -6.43 8.62
C GLY A 233 -24.30 -5.33 8.70
N ARG A 234 -23.98 -4.07 8.46
CA ARG A 234 -25.02 -3.11 8.11
C ARG A 234 -25.35 -3.28 6.63
N ALA A 235 -26.29 -4.21 6.37
CA ALA A 235 -27.18 -4.05 5.24
C ALA A 235 -27.69 -2.62 5.27
N HIS A 236 -27.55 -1.90 4.16
CA HIS A 236 -28.25 -0.64 3.99
C HIS A 236 -29.75 -0.98 3.99
N VAL A 237 -30.43 -0.62 5.07
CA VAL A 237 -31.86 -0.42 5.08
C VAL A 237 -32.11 1.03 4.72
#